data_3dd1faa65261532b551c3f4b365fe9ef
#
_entry.id   3dd1faa65261532b551c3f4b365fe9ef
#
_cell.length_a   1.000
_cell.length_b   1.000
_cell.length_c   1.000
_cell.angle_alpha   90.00
_cell.angle_beta   90.00
_cell.angle_gamma   90.00
#
_symmetry.space_group_name_H-M   'P 1'
#
loop_
_entity.id
_entity.type
_entity.pdbx_description
1 polymer ?
#
loop_
_entity_poly.entity_id
_entity_poly.type
_entity_poly.pdbx_seq_one_letter_code
_entity_poly.pdbx_strand_id
1 'polypeptide(L)'
;SGRYLRVVPLKTYSYRWVDFYEIQINGGAYISTESNRDIVSTVIEEKGKVPSNVFEEDYRTVYKPSEANGSFTYRISDLEAKRTIRMIQNGAASDAVVTARIANEDGSNIQRVTLGKLSQAINEFAVVSDKRILDVTVTWGENIPEISMIKTSSKAAATVDKTKLEEAIAATGSSDAANWTTDSKAAVDKAKAVAEELKTNEYATQDTVDTAAGALKTACSKAKVKANATVLEALRRAVAEKKSQKDGEVEVYTAKTFTAYETVLNKIVAALEDTDNLSQDTAEKLKTQIEEKEAALEY
;
A
#
# COMPACT_ATOMS: atom_id res chain seq x y z
N SER A 1 9.07 26.18 -33.80
CA SER A 1 8.46 27.10 -32.81
C SER A 1 7.25 27.78 -33.44
N GLY A 2 6.05 27.43 -32.98
CA GLY A 2 4.80 28.09 -33.42
C GLY A 2 4.54 29.33 -32.58
N ARG A 3 4.10 30.43 -33.23
CA ARG A 3 3.71 31.66 -32.56
C ARG A 3 2.23 31.72 -32.15
N TYR A 4 1.45 30.75 -32.62
CA TYR A 4 -0.01 30.78 -32.44
C TYR A 4 -0.54 29.39 -32.14
N LEU A 5 -1.42 29.31 -31.16
CA LEU A 5 -2.30 28.17 -30.94
C LEU A 5 -3.67 28.49 -31.56
N ARG A 6 -4.17 27.60 -32.41
CA ARG A 6 -5.55 27.68 -32.92
C ARG A 6 -6.29 26.43 -32.48
N VAL A 7 -7.29 26.61 -31.63
CA VAL A 7 -8.24 25.55 -31.27
C VAL A 7 -9.43 25.64 -32.22
N VAL A 8 -9.69 24.58 -32.97
CA VAL A 8 -10.81 24.51 -33.92
C VAL A 8 -11.71 23.35 -33.48
N PRO A 9 -12.83 23.62 -32.79
CA PRO A 9 -13.80 22.59 -32.49
C PRO A 9 -14.45 22.16 -33.81
N LEU A 10 -14.35 20.85 -34.12
CA LEU A 10 -14.88 20.29 -35.37
C LEU A 10 -16.34 19.83 -35.23
N LYS A 11 -16.79 19.58 -34.01
CA LYS A 11 -18.18 19.16 -33.73
C LYS A 11 -18.51 19.42 -32.27
N THR A 12 -19.74 19.95 -32.02
CA THR A 12 -20.31 20.08 -30.69
C THR A 12 -21.54 19.17 -30.60
N TYR A 13 -21.74 18.57 -29.43
CA TYR A 13 -22.96 17.79 -29.17
C TYR A 13 -24.08 18.77 -28.76
N SER A 14 -25.13 18.84 -29.57
CA SER A 14 -26.44 19.50 -29.36
C SER A 14 -26.51 20.94 -28.83
N TYR A 15 -25.45 21.58 -28.41
CA TYR A 15 -25.42 22.96 -27.96
C TYR A 15 -24.30 23.77 -28.61
N ARG A 16 -24.51 25.09 -28.71
CA ARG A 16 -23.62 26.04 -29.40
C ARG A 16 -22.39 26.41 -28.61
N TRP A 17 -22.08 25.69 -27.51
CA TRP A 17 -20.99 26.03 -26.60
C TRP A 17 -19.94 24.94 -26.59
N VAL A 18 -18.68 25.34 -26.47
CA VAL A 18 -17.54 24.47 -26.21
C VAL A 18 -16.95 24.92 -24.89
N ASP A 19 -17.04 24.08 -23.88
CA ASP A 19 -16.45 24.31 -22.57
C ASP A 19 -15.06 23.70 -22.53
N PHE A 20 -14.08 24.50 -22.18
CA PHE A 20 -12.72 24.05 -21.85
C PHE A 20 -12.55 24.15 -20.35
N TYR A 21 -12.28 23.07 -19.66
CA TYR A 21 -11.99 23.08 -18.24
C TYR A 21 -10.63 23.66 -17.96
N GLU A 22 -9.65 23.40 -18.82
CA GLU A 22 -8.32 23.94 -18.69
C GLU A 22 -7.58 23.96 -20.03
N ILE A 23 -6.86 25.03 -20.31
CA ILE A 23 -5.83 25.11 -21.35
C ILE A 23 -4.61 25.74 -20.70
N GLN A 24 -3.60 24.94 -20.36
CA GLN A 24 -2.33 25.42 -19.82
C GLN A 24 -1.29 25.52 -20.93
N ILE A 25 -0.69 26.71 -21.06
CA ILE A 25 0.47 26.95 -21.94
C ILE A 25 1.63 27.33 -21.04
N ASN A 26 2.54 26.42 -20.82
CA ASN A 26 3.71 26.63 -19.99
C ASN A 26 4.88 27.11 -20.83
N GLY A 27 5.21 28.42 -20.74
CA GLY A 27 6.46 29.12 -21.07
C GLY A 27 7.29 28.73 -22.30
N GLY A 28 6.81 27.89 -23.18
CA GLY A 28 7.56 27.34 -24.30
C GLY A 28 6.83 26.23 -25.02
N ALA A 29 5.51 26.32 -25.16
CA ALA A 29 4.73 25.42 -26.01
C ALA A 29 4.46 24.02 -25.43
N TYR A 30 4.01 23.93 -24.18
CA TYR A 30 3.36 22.72 -23.72
C TYR A 30 1.84 22.91 -23.72
N ILE A 31 1.15 22.09 -24.50
CA ILE A 31 -0.29 21.91 -24.37
C ILE A 31 -0.46 20.57 -23.69
N SER A 32 -0.78 20.55 -22.41
CA SER A 32 -1.39 19.39 -21.81
C SER A 32 -2.77 19.22 -22.46
N THR A 33 -2.83 18.47 -23.53
CA THR A 33 -4.09 17.85 -23.87
C THR A 33 -4.24 16.71 -22.89
N GLU A 34 -5.12 16.85 -21.94
CA GLU A 34 -5.69 15.74 -21.20
C GLU A 34 -6.27 14.74 -22.20
N SER A 35 -5.42 13.99 -22.83
CA SER A 35 -5.89 12.97 -23.73
C SER A 35 -5.67 11.65 -23.05
N ASN A 36 -6.72 10.86 -22.92
CA ASN A 36 -6.68 9.41 -22.73
C ASN A 36 -5.67 8.72 -23.68
N ARG A 37 -5.04 9.48 -24.57
CA ARG A 37 -4.04 9.05 -25.52
C ARG A 37 -2.66 8.84 -24.94
N ASP A 38 -2.37 9.42 -23.77
CA ASP A 38 -1.06 9.27 -23.13
C ASP A 38 -0.98 7.96 -22.34
N ILE A 39 -2.12 7.35 -22.01
CA ILE A 39 -2.19 6.03 -21.41
C ILE A 39 -2.87 5.06 -22.37
N VAL A 40 -2.16 3.99 -22.71
CA VAL A 40 -2.65 2.88 -23.53
C VAL A 40 -2.68 1.64 -22.65
N SER A 41 -3.87 1.11 -22.39
CA SER A 41 -4.06 -0.11 -21.59
C SER A 41 -4.36 -1.32 -22.46
N THR A 42 -3.93 -2.50 -22.01
CA THR A 42 -4.28 -3.80 -22.63
C THR A 42 -5.66 -4.29 -22.20
N VAL A 43 -6.21 -3.71 -21.15
CA VAL A 43 -7.54 -4.04 -20.59
C VAL A 43 -8.37 -2.76 -20.45
N ILE A 44 -9.68 -2.90 -20.43
CA ILE A 44 -10.58 -1.78 -20.20
C ILE A 44 -10.55 -1.36 -18.72
N GLU A 45 -10.93 -0.13 -18.45
CA GLU A 45 -11.04 0.39 -17.08
C GLU A 45 -12.39 0.06 -16.43
N GLU A 46 -12.43 0.10 -15.11
CA GLU A 46 -13.68 0.13 -14.35
C GLU A 46 -14.46 1.43 -14.66
N LYS A 47 -15.78 1.34 -14.69
CA LYS A 47 -16.66 2.49 -15.00
C LYS A 47 -16.33 3.70 -14.11
N GLY A 48 -16.01 4.82 -14.76
CA GLY A 48 -15.66 6.08 -14.08
C GLY A 48 -14.25 6.16 -13.53
N LYS A 49 -13.43 5.11 -13.69
CA LYS A 49 -12.02 5.08 -13.23
C LYS A 49 -11.08 5.15 -14.43
N VAL A 50 -11.27 6.19 -15.24
CA VAL A 50 -10.61 6.38 -16.53
C VAL A 50 -9.15 6.87 -16.40
N PRO A 51 -8.30 6.68 -17.42
CA PRO A 51 -6.91 7.09 -17.37
C PRO A 51 -6.67 8.58 -17.11
N SER A 52 -7.54 9.47 -17.56
CA SER A 52 -7.41 10.91 -17.30
C SER A 52 -7.41 11.29 -15.82
N ASN A 53 -8.04 10.47 -14.98
CA ASN A 53 -8.13 10.73 -13.54
C ASN A 53 -6.75 10.87 -12.85
N VAL A 54 -5.70 10.24 -13.38
CA VAL A 54 -4.35 10.31 -12.78
C VAL A 54 -3.66 11.67 -12.97
N PHE A 55 -4.23 12.56 -13.81
CA PHE A 55 -3.69 13.89 -14.08
C PHE A 55 -4.46 15.01 -13.38
N GLU A 56 -5.58 14.69 -12.71
CA GLU A 56 -6.49 15.69 -12.11
C GLU A 56 -6.01 16.25 -10.76
N GLU A 57 -4.91 15.74 -10.22
CA GLU A 57 -4.40 16.12 -8.89
C GLU A 57 -5.41 15.93 -7.73
N ASP A 58 -6.49 15.20 -7.96
CA ASP A 58 -7.48 14.81 -6.95
C ASP A 58 -7.24 13.35 -6.52
N TYR A 59 -6.75 13.16 -5.31
CA TYR A 59 -6.49 11.82 -4.77
C TYR A 59 -7.74 10.96 -4.57
N ARG A 60 -8.94 11.52 -4.74
CA ARG A 60 -10.21 10.79 -4.67
C ARG A 60 -10.60 10.15 -5.99
N THR A 61 -10.08 10.67 -7.10
CA THR A 61 -10.25 10.09 -8.42
C THR A 61 -9.11 9.13 -8.71
N VAL A 62 -9.40 8.04 -9.42
CA VAL A 62 -8.42 7.02 -9.72
C VAL A 62 -8.58 6.48 -11.13
N TYR A 63 -7.49 6.03 -11.71
CA TYR A 63 -7.49 5.09 -12.83
C TYR A 63 -7.40 3.67 -12.27
N LYS A 64 -8.30 2.80 -12.70
CA LYS A 64 -8.29 1.39 -12.31
C LYS A 64 -8.71 0.51 -13.49
N PRO A 65 -7.82 -0.36 -13.97
CA PRO A 65 -8.17 -1.42 -14.90
C PRO A 65 -9.20 -2.37 -14.29
N SER A 66 -10.03 -2.99 -15.14
CA SER A 66 -11.10 -3.89 -14.70
C SER A 66 -10.67 -5.35 -14.56
N GLU A 67 -9.51 -5.72 -15.09
CA GLU A 67 -9.07 -7.11 -15.20
C GLU A 67 -7.65 -7.30 -14.68
N ALA A 68 -7.39 -8.47 -14.09
CA ALA A 68 -6.07 -8.93 -13.69
C ALA A 68 -5.20 -9.26 -14.93
N ASN A 69 -3.90 -9.42 -14.69
CA ASN A 69 -2.92 -9.85 -15.70
C ASN A 69 -2.86 -8.92 -16.94
N GLY A 70 -2.88 -7.62 -16.69
CA GLY A 70 -2.82 -6.60 -17.73
C GLY A 70 -1.61 -5.68 -17.62
N SER A 71 -1.58 -4.70 -18.52
CA SER A 71 -0.60 -3.62 -18.47
C SER A 71 -1.17 -2.33 -19.02
N PHE A 72 -0.61 -1.21 -18.59
CA PHE A 72 -0.79 0.06 -19.29
C PHE A 72 0.56 0.72 -19.56
N THR A 73 0.62 1.53 -20.60
CA THR A 73 1.79 2.34 -20.94
C THR A 73 1.41 3.81 -20.93
N TYR A 74 2.08 4.58 -20.10
CA TYR A 74 2.03 6.04 -20.10
C TYR A 74 3.15 6.58 -21.00
N ARG A 75 2.78 7.31 -22.05
CA ARG A 75 3.71 7.96 -22.98
C ARG A 75 4.01 9.37 -22.52
N ILE A 76 5.28 9.68 -22.37
CA ILE A 76 5.74 11.00 -21.97
C ILE A 76 6.01 11.80 -23.24
N SER A 77 5.10 12.71 -23.58
CA SER A 77 5.16 13.52 -24.79
C SER A 77 5.81 14.90 -24.58
N ASP A 78 6.43 15.12 -23.44
CA ASP A 78 7.04 16.39 -23.08
C ASP A 78 8.25 16.73 -23.96
N LEU A 79 8.33 18.01 -24.36
CA LEU A 79 9.52 18.57 -25.02
C LEU A 79 10.73 18.64 -24.07
N GLU A 80 10.45 18.84 -22.78
CA GLU A 80 11.45 18.82 -21.73
C GLU A 80 11.76 17.39 -21.30
N ALA A 81 13.04 17.04 -21.16
CA ALA A 81 13.45 15.73 -20.72
C ALA A 81 12.94 15.41 -19.32
N LYS A 82 12.04 14.44 -19.18
CA LYS A 82 11.58 13.94 -17.88
C LYS A 82 12.50 12.82 -17.42
N ARG A 83 12.92 12.92 -16.17
CA ARG A 83 13.89 11.99 -15.54
C ARG A 83 13.32 11.30 -14.31
N THR A 84 12.29 11.86 -13.71
CA THR A 84 11.60 11.27 -12.55
C THR A 84 10.15 11.00 -12.89
N ILE A 85 9.65 9.85 -12.45
CA ILE A 85 8.24 9.51 -12.44
C ILE A 85 7.80 9.14 -11.04
N ARG A 86 6.71 9.75 -10.58
CA ARG A 86 6.05 9.46 -9.31
C ARG A 86 4.67 8.90 -9.58
N MET A 87 4.35 7.78 -8.96
CA MET A 87 3.05 7.12 -9.03
C MET A 87 2.49 6.95 -7.62
N ILE A 88 1.24 7.35 -7.43
CA ILE A 88 0.53 7.24 -6.16
C ILE A 88 -0.60 6.24 -6.35
N GLN A 89 -0.62 5.21 -5.51
CA GLN A 89 -1.68 4.21 -5.45
C GLN A 89 -2.69 4.56 -4.37
N ASN A 90 -3.94 4.27 -4.63
CA ASN A 90 -5.00 4.28 -3.63
C ASN A 90 -5.21 2.85 -3.10
N GLY A 91 -5.37 2.71 -1.79
CA GLY A 91 -5.52 1.40 -1.16
C GLY A 91 -4.22 0.62 -1.00
N ALA A 92 -4.28 -0.70 -1.20
CA ALA A 92 -3.14 -1.60 -1.04
C ALA A 92 -2.16 -1.49 -2.22
N ALA A 93 -0.87 -1.67 -1.94
CA ALA A 93 0.14 -1.78 -2.99
C ALA A 93 -0.16 -2.99 -3.89
N SER A 94 -0.06 -2.77 -5.20
CA SER A 94 -0.36 -3.81 -6.22
C SER A 94 0.84 -4.71 -6.53
N ASP A 95 2.05 -4.30 -6.16
CA ASP A 95 3.32 -4.92 -6.53
C ASP A 95 3.53 -5.02 -8.07
N ALA A 96 2.80 -4.20 -8.84
CA ALA A 96 2.91 -4.12 -10.26
C ALA A 96 4.32 -3.70 -10.68
N VAL A 97 4.88 -4.36 -11.70
CA VAL A 97 6.23 -4.09 -12.20
C VAL A 97 6.21 -2.85 -13.09
N VAL A 98 7.11 -1.92 -12.81
CA VAL A 98 7.28 -0.68 -13.56
C VAL A 98 8.52 -0.79 -14.44
N THR A 99 8.33 -0.79 -15.76
CA THR A 99 9.41 -0.72 -16.74
C THR A 99 9.35 0.59 -17.50
N ALA A 100 10.48 1.06 -18.02
CA ALA A 100 10.53 2.28 -18.82
C ALA A 100 11.37 2.07 -20.08
N ARG A 101 11.05 2.80 -21.15
CA ARG A 101 12.02 3.09 -22.20
C ARG A 101 12.73 4.38 -21.82
N ILE A 102 14.04 4.30 -21.75
CA ILE A 102 14.91 5.43 -21.49
C ILE A 102 15.81 5.67 -22.70
N ALA A 103 16.25 6.91 -22.90
CA ALA A 103 17.17 7.29 -23.97
C ALA A 103 18.19 8.30 -23.45
N ASN A 104 19.24 8.54 -24.20
CA ASN A 104 20.07 9.71 -24.00
C ASN A 104 19.25 11.00 -24.21
N GLU A 105 19.73 12.15 -23.78
CA GLU A 105 19.04 13.43 -23.98
C GLU A 105 18.71 13.75 -25.43
N ASP A 106 19.59 13.37 -26.35
CA ASP A 106 19.42 13.52 -27.81
C ASP A 106 18.41 12.51 -28.41
N GLY A 107 17.84 11.62 -27.62
CA GLY A 107 16.93 10.59 -28.06
C GLY A 107 17.61 9.31 -28.59
N SER A 108 18.92 9.25 -28.60
CA SER A 108 19.69 8.06 -29.00
C SER A 108 19.74 7.00 -27.89
N ASN A 109 20.24 5.81 -28.23
CA ASN A 109 20.50 4.71 -27.31
C ASN A 109 19.26 4.35 -26.45
N ILE A 110 18.15 4.06 -27.12
CA ILE A 110 16.91 3.67 -26.45
C ILE A 110 17.08 2.30 -25.80
N GLN A 111 16.80 2.21 -24.52
CA GLN A 111 16.87 0.98 -23.72
C GLN A 111 15.58 0.78 -22.95
N ARG A 112 15.19 -0.48 -22.72
CA ARG A 112 14.12 -0.83 -21.76
C ARG A 112 14.77 -1.28 -20.48
N VAL A 113 14.34 -0.65 -19.38
CA VAL A 113 14.84 -0.93 -18.02
C VAL A 113 13.65 -1.21 -17.08
N THR A 114 13.90 -1.98 -16.02
CA THR A 114 12.96 -2.12 -14.93
C THR A 114 13.29 -1.07 -13.88
N LEU A 115 12.34 -0.16 -13.62
CA LEU A 115 12.49 0.88 -12.60
C LEU A 115 12.25 0.35 -11.19
N GLY A 116 11.40 -0.66 -11.04
CA GLY A 116 11.04 -1.27 -9.76
C GLY A 116 9.60 -1.75 -9.75
N LYS A 117 8.97 -1.76 -8.57
CA LYS A 117 7.58 -2.16 -8.37
C LYS A 117 6.77 -1.09 -7.66
N LEU A 118 5.46 -1.14 -7.85
CA LEU A 118 4.50 -0.35 -7.08
C LEU A 118 4.24 -1.04 -5.72
N SER A 119 5.27 -1.13 -4.91
CA SER A 119 5.29 -1.86 -3.64
C SER A 119 4.84 -1.01 -2.43
N GLN A 120 4.62 0.29 -2.64
CA GLN A 120 4.21 1.26 -1.62
C GLN A 120 3.03 2.11 -2.14
N ALA A 121 2.39 2.87 -1.24
CA ALA A 121 1.38 3.85 -1.65
C ALA A 121 1.97 4.94 -2.57
N ILE A 122 3.18 5.39 -2.29
CA ILE A 122 3.91 6.36 -3.10
C ILE A 122 5.19 5.70 -3.59
N ASN A 123 5.38 5.67 -4.92
CA ASN A 123 6.54 5.12 -5.57
C ASN A 123 7.13 6.18 -6.50
N GLU A 124 8.41 6.46 -6.35
CA GLU A 124 9.11 7.42 -7.18
C GLU A 124 10.41 6.81 -7.71
N PHE A 125 10.61 6.92 -9.01
CA PHE A 125 11.78 6.40 -9.70
C PHE A 125 12.44 7.52 -10.51
N ALA A 126 13.77 7.51 -10.56
CA ALA A 126 14.52 8.51 -11.29
C ALA A 126 15.65 7.88 -12.10
N VAL A 127 15.94 8.46 -13.27
CA VAL A 127 17.10 8.12 -14.09
C VAL A 127 18.17 9.20 -13.95
N VAL A 128 19.41 8.84 -14.27
CA VAL A 128 20.58 9.75 -14.21
C VAL A 128 20.45 10.93 -15.18
N SER A 129 21.28 11.93 -14.98
CA SER A 129 21.15 13.24 -15.63
C SER A 129 21.33 13.23 -17.14
N ASP A 130 22.06 12.25 -17.71
CA ASP A 130 22.28 12.08 -19.15
C ASP A 130 21.18 11.26 -19.84
N LYS A 131 20.16 10.82 -19.08
CA LYS A 131 19.04 10.01 -19.58
C LYS A 131 17.73 10.76 -19.46
N ARG A 132 16.76 10.34 -20.27
CA ARG A 132 15.36 10.76 -20.20
C ARG A 132 14.43 9.55 -20.29
N ILE A 133 13.28 9.63 -19.66
CA ILE A 133 12.22 8.63 -19.75
C ILE A 133 11.35 8.98 -20.95
N LEU A 134 11.10 8.01 -21.83
CA LEU A 134 10.25 8.16 -23.02
C LEU A 134 8.83 7.67 -22.76
N ASP A 135 8.72 6.54 -22.11
CA ASP A 135 7.47 5.98 -21.62
C ASP A 135 7.70 5.06 -20.42
N VAL A 136 6.61 4.78 -19.72
CA VAL A 136 6.58 3.86 -18.59
C VAL A 136 5.46 2.87 -18.80
N THR A 137 5.76 1.59 -18.66
CA THR A 137 4.78 0.51 -18.69
C THR A 137 4.65 -0.09 -17.29
N VAL A 138 3.43 -0.16 -16.81
CA VAL A 138 3.06 -0.83 -15.54
C VAL A 138 2.39 -2.13 -15.90
N THR A 139 2.92 -3.24 -15.41
CA THR A 139 2.39 -4.59 -15.64
C THR A 139 2.03 -5.22 -14.31
N TRP A 140 0.83 -5.75 -14.19
CA TRP A 140 0.32 -6.38 -12.98
C TRP A 140 -0.15 -7.81 -13.22
N GLY A 141 -0.14 -8.60 -12.14
CA GLY A 141 -0.75 -9.93 -12.07
C GLY A 141 -2.16 -9.86 -11.51
N GLU A 142 -2.42 -10.65 -10.47
CA GLU A 142 -3.73 -10.72 -9.81
C GLU A 142 -4.11 -9.41 -9.09
N ASN A 143 -3.13 -8.67 -8.55
CA ASN A 143 -3.38 -7.43 -7.84
C ASN A 143 -3.45 -6.25 -8.82
N ILE A 144 -4.65 -5.79 -9.11
CA ILE A 144 -4.90 -4.69 -10.03
C ILE A 144 -4.49 -3.36 -9.39
N PRO A 145 -3.64 -2.53 -10.06
CA PRO A 145 -3.26 -1.22 -9.53
C PRO A 145 -4.45 -0.24 -9.57
N GLU A 146 -4.58 0.54 -8.51
CA GLU A 146 -5.50 1.67 -8.43
C GLU A 146 -4.68 2.96 -8.28
N ILE A 147 -4.51 3.70 -9.38
CA ILE A 147 -3.59 4.84 -9.46
C ILE A 147 -4.37 6.14 -9.33
N SER A 148 -4.06 6.93 -8.31
CA SER A 148 -4.67 8.26 -8.12
C SER A 148 -3.86 9.39 -8.76
N MET A 149 -2.56 9.17 -9.01
CA MET A 149 -1.74 10.22 -9.59
C MET A 149 -0.51 9.66 -10.30
N ILE A 150 -0.18 10.26 -11.45
CA ILE A 150 1.11 10.11 -12.13
C ILE A 150 1.69 11.49 -12.34
N LYS A 151 2.90 11.73 -11.82
CA LYS A 151 3.65 12.98 -12.04
C LYS A 151 5.02 12.67 -12.60
N THR A 152 5.49 13.55 -13.48
CA THR A 152 6.85 13.50 -14.03
C THR A 152 7.58 14.80 -13.74
N SER A 153 8.90 14.75 -13.62
CA SER A 153 9.72 15.94 -13.50
C SER A 153 11.07 15.78 -14.22
N SER A 154 11.75 16.89 -14.48
CA SER A 154 13.09 16.92 -15.05
C SER A 154 14.21 16.64 -14.04
N LYS A 155 13.86 16.47 -12.75
CA LYS A 155 14.83 16.16 -11.71
C LYS A 155 15.49 14.80 -11.97
N ALA A 156 16.81 14.80 -12.07
CA ALA A 156 17.60 13.57 -12.23
C ALA A 156 17.74 12.82 -10.90
N ALA A 157 18.07 11.52 -10.99
CA ALA A 157 18.49 10.74 -9.86
C ALA A 157 19.68 11.42 -9.15
N ALA A 158 19.60 11.47 -7.83
CA ALA A 158 20.70 11.87 -6.97
C ALA A 158 21.30 10.61 -6.32
N THR A 159 22.51 10.74 -5.77
CA THR A 159 23.06 9.68 -4.90
C THR A 159 22.11 9.46 -3.73
N VAL A 160 21.72 8.21 -3.54
CA VAL A 160 20.78 7.80 -2.50
C VAL A 160 21.55 7.18 -1.33
N ASP A 161 21.32 7.70 -0.14
CA ASP A 161 21.82 7.13 1.11
C ASP A 161 20.86 6.02 1.58
N LYS A 162 21.34 4.78 1.57
CA LYS A 162 20.58 3.59 1.97
C LYS A 162 20.88 3.11 3.40
N THR A 163 21.70 3.84 4.15
CA THR A 163 22.14 3.44 5.50
C THR A 163 20.98 3.15 6.43
N LYS A 164 19.97 4.04 6.50
CA LYS A 164 18.77 3.85 7.33
C LYS A 164 17.94 2.63 6.93
N LEU A 165 17.90 2.33 5.62
CA LEU A 165 17.20 1.17 5.11
C LEU A 165 17.90 -0.11 5.52
N GLU A 166 19.22 -0.16 5.40
CA GLU A 166 20.07 -1.29 5.81
C GLU A 166 19.99 -1.54 7.32
N GLU A 167 20.02 -0.48 8.13
CA GLU A 167 19.80 -0.56 9.58
C GLU A 167 18.42 -1.15 9.92
N ALA A 168 17.36 -0.69 9.23
CA ALA A 168 16.01 -1.21 9.44
C ALA A 168 15.90 -2.70 9.07
N ILE A 169 16.54 -3.12 7.97
CA ILE A 169 16.61 -4.53 7.57
C ILE A 169 17.33 -5.36 8.62
N ALA A 170 18.50 -4.89 9.08
CA ALA A 170 19.30 -5.59 10.11
C ALA A 170 18.52 -5.76 11.42
N ALA A 171 17.76 -4.75 11.82
CA ALA A 171 16.94 -4.79 13.04
C ALA A 171 15.83 -5.87 13.01
N THR A 172 15.39 -6.36 11.83
CA THR A 172 14.42 -7.45 11.73
C THR A 172 14.94 -8.81 12.19
N GLY A 173 16.25 -8.96 12.32
CA GLY A 173 16.90 -10.19 12.78
C GLY A 173 16.95 -10.33 14.31
N SER A 174 16.22 -9.53 15.08
CA SER A 174 16.17 -9.63 16.54
C SER A 174 15.56 -10.96 16.99
N SER A 175 15.98 -11.45 18.16
CA SER A 175 15.55 -12.73 18.74
C SER A 175 14.02 -12.85 18.94
N ASP A 176 13.31 -11.74 18.98
CA ASP A 176 11.87 -11.69 19.22
C ASP A 176 11.03 -12.04 17.98
N ALA A 177 11.62 -11.94 16.78
CA ALA A 177 10.93 -12.21 15.52
C ALA A 177 10.34 -13.64 15.44
N ALA A 178 10.96 -14.61 16.08
CA ALA A 178 10.47 -15.99 16.14
C ALA A 178 9.18 -16.14 16.97
N ASN A 179 8.92 -15.18 17.85
CA ASN A 179 7.81 -15.21 18.81
C ASN A 179 6.65 -14.29 18.41
N TRP A 180 6.71 -13.66 17.23
CA TRP A 180 5.61 -12.78 16.78
C TRP A 180 4.37 -13.57 16.37
N THR A 181 3.21 -12.93 16.51
CA THR A 181 1.97 -13.44 15.92
C THR A 181 2.12 -13.59 14.40
N THR A 182 1.37 -14.49 13.80
CA THR A 182 1.42 -14.76 12.35
C THR A 182 1.18 -13.49 11.54
N ASP A 183 0.18 -12.68 11.90
CA ASP A 183 -0.12 -11.43 11.21
C ASP A 183 1.00 -10.38 11.36
N SER A 184 1.58 -10.29 12.57
CA SER A 184 2.71 -9.37 12.81
C SER A 184 3.92 -9.77 11.99
N LYS A 185 4.23 -11.07 11.95
CA LYS A 185 5.32 -11.61 11.14
C LYS A 185 5.09 -11.34 9.66
N ALA A 186 3.89 -11.61 9.14
CA ALA A 186 3.56 -11.36 7.74
C ALA A 186 3.69 -9.87 7.36
N ALA A 187 3.27 -8.95 8.26
CA ALA A 187 3.40 -7.51 8.05
C ALA A 187 4.88 -7.07 7.99
N VAL A 188 5.72 -7.60 8.89
CA VAL A 188 7.17 -7.30 8.89
C VAL A 188 7.85 -7.92 7.68
N ASP A 189 7.55 -9.18 7.34
CA ASP A 189 8.14 -9.86 6.19
C ASP A 189 7.79 -9.12 4.88
N LYS A 190 6.56 -8.64 4.73
CA LYS A 190 6.13 -7.81 3.59
C LYS A 190 6.93 -6.50 3.51
N ALA A 191 7.04 -5.77 4.61
CA ALA A 191 7.80 -4.52 4.64
C ALA A 191 9.29 -4.76 4.39
N LYS A 192 9.84 -5.86 4.90
CA LYS A 192 11.23 -6.27 4.67
C LYS A 192 11.49 -6.60 3.21
N ALA A 193 10.59 -7.32 2.54
CA ALA A 193 10.73 -7.63 1.11
C ALA A 193 10.82 -6.36 0.25
N VAL A 194 10.01 -5.33 0.56
CA VAL A 194 10.11 -4.01 -0.10
C VAL A 194 11.46 -3.36 0.18
N ALA A 195 11.93 -3.38 1.42
CA ALA A 195 13.21 -2.78 1.78
C ALA A 195 14.40 -3.47 1.09
N GLU A 196 14.40 -4.80 1.01
CA GLU A 196 15.45 -5.57 0.32
C GLU A 196 15.47 -5.30 -1.20
N GLU A 197 14.30 -5.16 -1.84
CA GLU A 197 14.20 -4.77 -3.24
C GLU A 197 14.83 -3.38 -3.46
N LEU A 198 14.46 -2.39 -2.64
CA LEU A 198 14.96 -1.03 -2.76
C LEU A 198 16.44 -0.88 -2.42
N LYS A 199 16.98 -1.77 -1.59
CA LYS A 199 18.41 -1.80 -1.29
C LYS A 199 19.27 -1.95 -2.56
N THR A 200 18.82 -2.74 -3.51
CA THR A 200 19.54 -3.00 -4.77
C THR A 200 19.03 -2.17 -5.95
N ASN A 201 17.90 -1.49 -5.81
CA ASN A 201 17.30 -0.71 -6.89
C ASN A 201 18.10 0.59 -7.10
N GLU A 202 18.64 0.76 -8.31
CA GLU A 202 19.42 1.94 -8.72
C GLU A 202 18.53 3.14 -9.13
N TYR A 203 17.25 2.89 -9.44
CA TYR A 203 16.29 3.91 -9.85
C TYR A 203 15.44 4.46 -8.70
N ALA A 204 15.56 3.90 -7.50
CA ALA A 204 14.83 4.38 -6.33
C ALA A 204 15.34 5.76 -5.92
N THR A 205 14.42 6.65 -5.53
CA THR A 205 14.78 7.96 -4.98
C THR A 205 14.97 7.91 -3.47
N GLN A 206 15.59 8.94 -2.88
CA GLN A 206 15.75 9.03 -1.42
C GLN A 206 14.42 8.96 -0.69
N ASP A 207 13.38 9.65 -1.20
CA ASP A 207 12.04 9.67 -0.61
C ASP A 207 11.42 8.24 -0.55
N THR A 208 11.59 7.47 -1.63
CA THR A 208 11.12 6.08 -1.70
C THR A 208 11.86 5.17 -0.71
N VAL A 209 13.18 5.34 -0.60
CA VAL A 209 14.04 4.57 0.31
C VAL A 209 13.73 4.91 1.78
N ASP A 210 13.63 6.18 2.12
CA ASP A 210 13.32 6.64 3.49
C ASP A 210 11.90 6.20 3.91
N THR A 211 10.94 6.22 2.99
CA THR A 211 9.59 5.72 3.23
C THR A 211 9.57 4.23 3.55
N ALA A 212 10.31 3.41 2.81
CA ALA A 212 10.40 1.97 3.06
C ALA A 212 11.10 1.66 4.39
N ALA A 213 12.19 2.38 4.70
CA ALA A 213 12.87 2.25 5.99
C ALA A 213 11.92 2.57 7.17
N GLY A 214 11.15 3.65 7.05
CA GLY A 214 10.14 4.04 8.03
C GLY A 214 9.00 3.04 8.16
N ALA A 215 8.52 2.49 7.06
CA ALA A 215 7.47 1.47 7.03
C ALA A 215 7.93 0.18 7.74
N LEU A 216 9.14 -0.30 7.45
CA LEU A 216 9.71 -1.48 8.09
C LEU A 216 9.90 -1.27 9.60
N LYS A 217 10.46 -0.12 10.01
CA LYS A 217 10.61 0.24 11.41
C LYS A 217 9.27 0.29 12.15
N THR A 218 8.24 0.82 11.48
CA THR A 218 6.88 0.88 12.01
C THR A 218 6.27 -0.53 12.14
N ALA A 219 6.45 -1.40 11.17
CA ALA A 219 5.97 -2.77 11.22
C ALA A 219 6.61 -3.52 12.40
N CYS A 220 7.93 -3.41 12.58
CA CYS A 220 8.64 -4.00 13.73
C CYS A 220 8.14 -3.46 15.07
N SER A 221 7.95 -2.14 15.19
CA SER A 221 7.49 -1.52 16.45
C SER A 221 6.05 -1.89 16.83
N LYS A 222 5.23 -2.26 15.87
CA LYS A 222 3.84 -2.70 16.06
C LYS A 222 3.70 -4.22 16.19
N ALA A 223 4.77 -4.96 15.97
CA ALA A 223 4.74 -6.42 16.03
C ALA A 223 4.38 -6.88 17.46
N LYS A 224 3.43 -7.81 17.54
CA LYS A 224 2.92 -8.36 18.78
C LYS A 224 3.55 -9.71 19.03
N VAL A 225 3.99 -9.94 20.25
CA VAL A 225 4.47 -11.24 20.70
C VAL A 225 3.28 -12.18 20.86
N LYS A 226 3.40 -13.40 20.37
CA LYS A 226 2.40 -14.46 20.49
C LYS A 226 2.24 -14.92 21.93
N ALA A 227 1.04 -15.29 22.30
CA ALA A 227 0.75 -15.82 23.63
C ALA A 227 1.59 -17.08 23.92
N ASN A 228 2.25 -17.11 25.06
CA ASN A 228 3.07 -18.25 25.47
C ASN A 228 2.21 -19.43 25.97
N ALA A 229 2.84 -20.60 26.08
CA ALA A 229 2.16 -21.83 26.49
C ALA A 229 1.50 -21.71 27.87
N THR A 230 2.11 -20.98 28.81
CA THR A 230 1.59 -20.84 30.18
C THR A 230 0.27 -20.09 30.24
N VAL A 231 0.18 -18.96 29.51
CA VAL A 231 -1.06 -18.17 29.48
C VAL A 231 -2.14 -18.89 28.67
N LEU A 232 -1.78 -19.56 27.58
CA LEU A 232 -2.73 -20.35 26.78
C LEU A 232 -3.33 -21.49 27.60
N GLU A 233 -2.52 -22.17 28.42
CA GLU A 233 -3.00 -23.23 29.31
C GLU A 233 -3.95 -22.69 30.37
N ALA A 234 -3.65 -21.52 30.94
CA ALA A 234 -4.56 -20.87 31.89
C ALA A 234 -5.93 -20.55 31.25
N LEU A 235 -5.93 -20.02 30.00
CA LEU A 235 -7.17 -19.75 29.28
C LEU A 235 -7.96 -21.02 28.95
N ARG A 236 -7.28 -22.08 28.50
CA ARG A 236 -7.91 -23.40 28.25
C ARG A 236 -8.52 -23.99 29.49
N ARG A 237 -7.82 -23.87 30.63
CA ARG A 237 -8.34 -24.32 31.92
C ARG A 237 -9.60 -23.54 32.34
N ALA A 238 -9.60 -22.21 32.19
CA ALA A 238 -10.78 -21.40 32.46
C ALA A 238 -12.01 -21.83 31.64
N VAL A 239 -11.79 -22.22 30.36
CA VAL A 239 -12.87 -22.76 29.52
C VAL A 239 -13.33 -24.14 29.99
N ALA A 240 -12.39 -25.00 30.40
CA ALA A 240 -12.72 -26.35 30.87
C ALA A 240 -13.43 -26.32 32.23
N GLU A 241 -13.06 -25.40 33.11
CA GLU A 241 -13.61 -25.23 34.45
C GLU A 241 -14.82 -24.27 34.49
N LYS A 242 -15.39 -23.96 33.34
CA LYS A 242 -16.46 -22.97 33.20
C LYS A 242 -17.56 -23.22 34.23
N LYS A 243 -17.95 -22.16 34.90
CA LYS A 243 -19.10 -22.16 35.83
C LYS A 243 -20.41 -22.24 35.04
N SER A 244 -21.44 -22.75 35.65
CA SER A 244 -22.81 -22.72 35.12
C SER A 244 -23.71 -21.97 36.08
N GLN A 245 -24.58 -21.14 35.52
CA GLN A 245 -25.69 -20.61 36.26
C GLN A 245 -26.67 -21.75 36.44
N LYS A 246 -26.42 -22.55 37.43
CA LYS A 246 -27.10 -23.80 37.55
C LYS A 246 -28.55 -23.61 37.94
N ASP A 247 -29.31 -24.53 37.52
CA ASP A 247 -30.71 -24.64 37.86
C ASP A 247 -30.97 -25.84 38.77
N GLY A 248 -32.09 -25.88 39.27
CA GLY A 248 -32.74 -27.03 39.83
C GLY A 248 -32.20 -27.44 41.18
N GLU A 249 -31.03 -27.80 41.36
CA GLU A 249 -30.59 -28.47 42.60
C GLU A 249 -29.57 -27.67 43.43
N VAL A 250 -29.05 -26.56 42.90
CA VAL A 250 -27.98 -25.82 43.58
C VAL A 250 -28.11 -24.33 43.31
N GLU A 251 -27.47 -23.55 44.13
CA GLU A 251 -27.45 -22.10 44.01
C GLU A 251 -27.20 -21.61 42.62
N VAL A 252 -27.86 -20.52 42.32
CA VAL A 252 -27.86 -19.89 41.02
C VAL A 252 -27.19 -18.53 41.15
N TYR A 253 -26.19 -18.27 40.40
CA TYR A 253 -25.56 -16.96 40.32
C TYR A 253 -26.56 -15.91 39.84
N THR A 254 -26.43 -14.68 40.33
CA THR A 254 -27.25 -13.58 39.83
C THR A 254 -27.04 -13.41 38.32
N ALA A 255 -28.11 -13.15 37.59
CA ALA A 255 -28.05 -13.02 36.13
C ALA A 255 -27.04 -11.96 35.68
N LYS A 256 -26.88 -10.88 36.46
CA LYS A 256 -25.94 -9.79 36.15
C LYS A 256 -24.48 -10.25 36.20
N THR A 257 -24.10 -10.92 37.29
CA THR A 257 -22.70 -11.35 37.49
C THR A 257 -22.36 -12.50 36.56
N PHE A 258 -23.30 -13.44 36.37
CA PHE A 258 -23.12 -14.58 35.47
C PHE A 258 -23.00 -14.15 33.99
N THR A 259 -23.84 -13.23 33.49
CA THR A 259 -23.72 -12.70 32.12
C THR A 259 -22.38 -12.00 31.90
N ALA A 260 -21.87 -11.28 32.88
CA ALA A 260 -20.57 -10.64 32.80
C ALA A 260 -19.41 -11.66 32.69
N TYR A 261 -19.51 -12.75 33.48
CA TYR A 261 -18.57 -13.86 33.41
C TYR A 261 -18.63 -14.58 32.03
N GLU A 262 -19.84 -14.97 31.58
CA GLU A 262 -20.00 -15.62 30.26
C GLU A 262 -19.50 -14.78 29.11
N THR A 263 -19.69 -13.46 29.20
CA THR A 263 -19.19 -12.54 28.15
C THR A 263 -17.68 -12.65 28.00
N VAL A 264 -16.92 -12.73 29.08
CA VAL A 264 -15.47 -12.89 29.04
C VAL A 264 -15.09 -14.31 28.60
N LEU A 265 -15.78 -15.33 29.10
CA LEU A 265 -15.55 -16.71 28.74
C LEU A 265 -15.70 -16.92 27.22
N ASN A 266 -16.74 -16.36 26.62
CA ASN A 266 -16.96 -16.43 25.17
C ASN A 266 -15.86 -15.72 24.38
N LYS A 267 -15.32 -14.61 24.89
CA LYS A 267 -14.13 -13.97 24.27
C LYS A 267 -12.90 -14.87 24.32
N ILE A 268 -12.71 -15.60 25.41
CA ILE A 268 -11.60 -16.56 25.54
C ILE A 268 -11.78 -17.69 24.55
N VAL A 269 -12.99 -18.26 24.43
CA VAL A 269 -13.28 -19.31 23.46
C VAL A 269 -12.93 -18.84 22.04
N ALA A 270 -13.42 -17.68 21.63
CA ALA A 270 -13.11 -17.10 20.32
C ALA A 270 -11.60 -16.85 20.13
N ALA A 271 -10.91 -16.36 21.18
CA ALA A 271 -9.46 -16.12 21.09
C ALA A 271 -8.65 -17.41 20.96
N LEU A 272 -9.10 -18.52 21.53
CA LEU A 272 -8.44 -19.82 21.43
C LEU A 272 -8.64 -20.50 20.07
N GLU A 273 -9.56 -20.03 19.22
CA GLU A 273 -9.74 -20.52 17.85
C GLU A 273 -8.54 -20.13 16.94
N ASP A 274 -7.89 -19.00 17.25
CA ASP A 274 -6.71 -18.54 16.51
C ASP A 274 -5.56 -18.14 17.45
N THR A 275 -4.94 -19.16 18.06
CA THR A 275 -3.80 -18.95 18.96
C THR A 275 -2.55 -18.43 18.29
N ASP A 276 -2.45 -18.55 16.96
CA ASP A 276 -1.32 -18.05 16.20
C ASP A 276 -1.32 -16.53 16.06
N ASN A 277 -2.49 -15.91 16.15
CA ASN A 277 -2.66 -14.46 16.18
C ASN A 277 -3.04 -13.90 17.54
N LEU A 278 -3.20 -14.75 18.54
CA LEU A 278 -3.45 -14.29 19.92
C LEU A 278 -2.17 -13.72 20.54
N SER A 279 -2.15 -12.40 20.76
CA SER A 279 -0.97 -11.76 21.39
C SER A 279 -0.91 -12.03 22.89
N GLN A 280 0.32 -12.02 23.43
CA GLN A 280 0.59 -12.17 24.88
C GLN A 280 -0.22 -11.18 25.72
N ASP A 281 -0.20 -9.89 25.34
CA ASP A 281 -0.94 -8.84 26.04
C ASP A 281 -2.46 -9.08 26.05
N THR A 282 -3.00 -9.57 24.94
CA THR A 282 -4.44 -9.88 24.84
C THR A 282 -4.80 -11.08 25.69
N ALA A 283 -3.98 -12.12 25.64
CA ALA A 283 -4.17 -13.34 26.42
C ALA A 283 -4.09 -13.07 27.95
N GLU A 284 -3.11 -12.28 28.38
CA GLU A 284 -2.97 -11.88 29.78
C GLU A 284 -4.17 -11.05 30.27
N LYS A 285 -4.65 -10.10 29.44
CA LYS A 285 -5.87 -9.33 29.76
C LYS A 285 -7.08 -10.23 29.88
N LEU A 286 -7.27 -11.18 28.99
CA LEU A 286 -8.39 -12.13 29.07
C LEU A 286 -8.28 -12.99 30.30
N LYS A 287 -7.08 -13.47 30.67
CA LYS A 287 -6.83 -14.21 31.90
C LYS A 287 -7.22 -13.39 33.12
N THR A 288 -6.74 -12.16 33.26
CA THR A 288 -7.08 -11.28 34.36
C THR A 288 -8.59 -11.01 34.44
N GLN A 289 -9.22 -10.71 33.28
CA GLN A 289 -10.65 -10.44 33.22
C GLN A 289 -11.50 -11.64 33.67
N ILE A 290 -11.14 -12.87 33.28
CA ILE A 290 -11.92 -14.05 33.70
C ILE A 290 -11.77 -14.31 35.22
N GLU A 291 -10.54 -14.17 35.76
CA GLU A 291 -10.28 -14.30 37.19
C GLU A 291 -11.07 -13.27 38.00
N GLU A 292 -11.14 -12.00 37.55
CA GLU A 292 -11.95 -10.95 38.19
C GLU A 292 -13.44 -11.24 38.10
N LYS A 293 -13.96 -11.73 36.98
CA LYS A 293 -15.38 -12.03 36.83
C LYS A 293 -15.80 -13.27 37.57
N GLU A 294 -14.90 -14.26 37.63
CA GLU A 294 -15.13 -15.47 38.45
C GLU A 294 -15.20 -15.11 39.97
N ALA A 295 -14.29 -14.27 40.45
CA ALA A 295 -14.28 -13.78 41.81
C ALA A 295 -15.50 -12.88 42.18
N ALA A 296 -16.12 -12.26 41.16
CA ALA A 296 -17.28 -11.39 41.31
C ALA A 296 -18.62 -12.12 41.15
N LEU A 297 -18.64 -13.45 41.02
CA LEU A 297 -19.87 -14.22 40.93
C LEU A 297 -20.59 -14.17 42.28
N GLU A 298 -21.87 -13.73 42.27
CA GLU A 298 -22.76 -13.61 43.44
C GLU A 298 -23.88 -14.63 43.28
N TYR A 299 -24.25 -15.25 44.43
CA TYR A 299 -25.38 -16.20 44.55
C TYR A 299 -26.71 -15.48 44.75
#